data_aa632141849d5bb419edd8a32acca526
#
_entry.id   aa632141849d5bb419edd8a32acca526
#
_cell.length_a   1.000
_cell.length_b   1.000
_cell.length_c   1.000
_cell.angle_alpha   90.00
_cell.angle_beta   90.00
_cell.angle_gamma   90.00
#
_symmetry.space_group_name_H-M   'P 1'
#
loop_
_entity.id
_entity.type
_entity.pdbx_description
1 polymer ?
#
loop_
_entity_poly.entity_id
_entity_poly.type
_entity_poly.pdbx_seq_one_letter_code
_entity_poly.pdbx_strand_id
1 'polypeptide(L)'
;MSERKLVGTGEMFKKALAGGYAIGAYNVNNMEILQGIAEAAEETQSPIILQVSAGARKYAYLIKLVEAALATTTVPIALHLDHGADFEICKACIDGGFSSVMIDGSRFPLEENIKLTKQVVDYAHPRGVSVEAELGKLAGVEDDVKVHAK
;
A
#
# COMPACT_ATOMS: atom_id res chain seq x y z
N MET A 1 -21.59 -7.47 -14.84
CA MET A 1 -20.99 -6.40 -14.01
C MET A 1 -19.50 -6.45 -14.24
N SER A 2 -18.87 -5.37 -14.66
CA SER A 2 -17.40 -5.30 -14.81
C SER A 2 -16.79 -5.52 -13.43
N GLU A 3 -15.95 -6.53 -13.31
CA GLU A 3 -15.21 -6.81 -12.08
C GLU A 3 -14.26 -5.63 -11.82
N ARG A 4 -14.53 -4.85 -10.77
CA ARG A 4 -13.67 -3.73 -10.41
C ARG A 4 -12.35 -4.26 -9.92
N LYS A 5 -11.27 -3.66 -10.39
CA LYS A 5 -9.90 -4.04 -10.04
C LYS A 5 -9.26 -2.95 -9.19
N LEU A 6 -8.37 -3.36 -8.31
CA LEU A 6 -7.44 -2.47 -7.63
C LEU A 6 -6.63 -1.67 -8.65
N VAL A 7 -6.32 -0.44 -8.31
CA VAL A 7 -5.50 0.47 -9.14
C VAL A 7 -4.13 0.66 -8.51
N GLY A 8 -3.10 0.87 -9.35
CA GLY A 8 -1.77 1.27 -8.88
C GLY A 8 -1.79 2.73 -8.42
N THR A 9 -0.94 3.06 -7.46
CA THR A 9 -0.86 4.41 -6.88
C THR A 9 -0.31 5.47 -7.84
N GLY A 10 0.48 5.08 -8.85
CA GLY A 10 1.13 6.03 -9.75
C GLY A 10 0.17 6.97 -10.50
N GLU A 11 -0.91 6.44 -11.08
CA GLU A 11 -1.91 7.27 -11.76
C GLU A 11 -2.76 8.08 -10.79
N MET A 12 -3.00 7.57 -9.58
CA MET A 12 -3.68 8.30 -8.52
C MET A 12 -2.87 9.53 -8.10
N PHE A 13 -1.56 9.37 -7.90
CA PHE A 13 -0.66 10.47 -7.50
C PHE A 13 -0.49 11.52 -8.60
N LYS A 14 -0.42 11.11 -9.87
CA LYS A 14 -0.41 12.08 -10.98
C LYS A 14 -1.63 12.98 -10.97
N LYS A 15 -2.82 12.41 -10.78
CA LYS A 15 -4.07 13.17 -10.70
C LYS A 15 -4.12 14.06 -9.46
N ALA A 16 -3.68 13.55 -8.32
CA ALA A 16 -3.63 14.31 -7.07
C ALA A 16 -2.69 15.52 -7.18
N LEU A 17 -1.49 15.32 -7.74
CA LEU A 17 -0.52 16.40 -7.99
C LEU A 17 -1.09 17.47 -8.94
N ALA A 18 -1.68 17.06 -10.05
CA ALA A 18 -2.28 17.97 -11.01
C ALA A 18 -3.50 18.72 -10.45
N GLY A 19 -4.26 18.09 -9.57
CA GLY A 19 -5.45 18.64 -8.93
C GLY A 19 -5.19 19.38 -7.62
N GLY A 20 -3.96 19.36 -7.10
CA GLY A 20 -3.60 20.04 -5.85
C GLY A 20 -4.25 19.44 -4.60
N TYR A 21 -4.49 18.11 -4.58
CA TYR A 21 -5.06 17.41 -3.42
C TYR A 21 -4.19 16.25 -2.96
N ALA A 22 -4.39 15.80 -1.71
CA ALA A 22 -3.75 14.62 -1.15
C ALA A 22 -4.68 13.41 -1.21
N ILE A 23 -4.09 12.20 -1.20
CA ILE A 23 -4.82 10.94 -1.09
C ILE A 23 -4.49 10.34 0.27
N GLY A 24 -5.52 9.99 1.05
CA GLY A 24 -5.35 9.35 2.34
C GLY A 24 -4.95 7.88 2.18
N ALA A 25 -4.00 7.44 3.02
CA ALA A 25 -3.62 6.06 3.17
C ALA A 25 -4.03 5.59 4.59
N TYR A 26 -4.84 4.54 4.66
CA TYR A 26 -5.52 4.15 5.89
C TYR A 26 -5.19 2.70 6.24
N ASN A 27 -4.71 2.47 7.46
CA ASN A 27 -4.43 1.13 7.96
C ASN A 27 -5.70 0.33 8.15
N VAL A 28 -5.72 -0.89 7.61
CA VAL A 28 -6.85 -1.82 7.70
C VAL A 28 -6.45 -3.07 8.45
N ASN A 29 -7.08 -3.29 9.61
CA ASN A 29 -6.82 -4.44 10.46
C ASN A 29 -8.04 -5.36 10.65
N ASN A 30 -9.23 -4.88 10.39
CA ASN A 30 -10.49 -5.63 10.54
C ASN A 30 -11.57 -5.13 9.57
N MET A 31 -12.70 -5.82 9.56
CA MET A 31 -13.83 -5.54 8.68
C MET A 31 -14.48 -4.19 8.98
N GLU A 32 -14.66 -3.85 10.25
CA GLU A 32 -15.37 -2.64 10.68
C GLU A 32 -14.61 -1.37 10.25
N ILE A 33 -13.28 -1.38 10.38
CA ILE A 33 -12.41 -0.29 9.90
C ILE A 33 -12.50 -0.19 8.38
N LEU A 34 -12.38 -1.32 7.66
CA LEU A 34 -12.48 -1.33 6.22
C LEU A 34 -13.82 -0.79 5.72
N GLN A 35 -14.92 -1.21 6.34
CA GLN A 35 -16.26 -0.77 5.97
C GLN A 35 -16.41 0.74 6.17
N GLY A 36 -16.02 1.28 7.34
CA GLY A 36 -16.08 2.72 7.60
C GLY A 36 -15.24 3.55 6.62
N ILE A 37 -14.04 3.08 6.27
CA ILE A 37 -13.17 3.74 5.27
C ILE A 37 -13.84 3.70 3.89
N ALA A 38 -14.37 2.56 3.46
CA ALA A 38 -15.01 2.41 2.15
C ALA A 38 -16.28 3.27 2.03
N GLU A 39 -17.11 3.31 3.07
CA GLU A 39 -18.31 4.14 3.13
C GLU A 39 -17.95 5.65 3.05
N ALA A 40 -16.98 6.10 3.84
CA ALA A 40 -16.52 7.48 3.83
C ALA A 40 -15.91 7.87 2.47
N ALA A 41 -15.14 6.98 1.85
CA ALA A 41 -14.55 7.20 0.53
C ALA A 41 -15.65 7.34 -0.55
N GLU A 42 -16.67 6.50 -0.50
CA GLU A 42 -17.80 6.58 -1.42
C GLU A 42 -18.64 7.85 -1.21
N GLU A 43 -18.94 8.21 0.04
CA GLU A 43 -19.68 9.42 0.38
C GLU A 43 -18.97 10.69 -0.09
N THR A 44 -17.65 10.75 0.06
CA THR A 44 -16.82 11.88 -0.34
C THR A 44 -16.31 11.81 -1.77
N GLN A 45 -16.59 10.74 -2.49
CA GLN A 45 -16.07 10.46 -3.85
C GLN A 45 -14.53 10.58 -3.92
N SER A 46 -13.85 10.15 -2.88
CA SER A 46 -12.40 10.30 -2.72
C SER A 46 -11.67 8.99 -3.03
N PRO A 47 -10.60 9.01 -3.86
CA PRO A 47 -9.72 7.86 -4.02
C PRO A 47 -8.99 7.57 -2.72
N ILE A 48 -8.76 6.28 -2.42
CA ILE A 48 -8.12 5.85 -1.17
C ILE A 48 -7.01 4.81 -1.39
N ILE A 49 -6.08 4.77 -0.44
CA ILE A 49 -5.10 3.72 -0.30
C ILE A 49 -5.42 2.94 0.99
N LEU A 50 -5.67 1.65 0.86
CA LEU A 50 -5.84 0.74 1.99
C LEU A 50 -4.47 0.15 2.30
N GLN A 51 -3.93 0.49 3.48
CA GLN A 51 -2.62 0.03 3.93
C GLN A 51 -2.74 -1.23 4.78
N VAL A 52 -1.85 -2.16 4.55
CA VAL A 52 -1.76 -3.41 5.31
C VAL A 52 -0.32 -3.58 5.77
N SER A 53 -0.08 -3.52 7.07
CA SER A 53 1.24 -3.79 7.63
C SER A 53 1.66 -5.26 7.43
N ALA A 54 2.97 -5.53 7.51
CA ALA A 54 3.52 -6.86 7.31
C ALA A 54 2.92 -7.91 8.28
N GLY A 55 2.50 -7.50 9.46
CA GLY A 55 1.78 -8.36 10.41
C GLY A 55 0.36 -8.70 9.96
N ALA A 56 -0.40 -7.70 9.55
CA ALA A 56 -1.81 -7.84 9.14
C ALA A 56 -1.98 -8.68 7.86
N ARG A 57 -1.00 -8.64 6.92
CA ARG A 57 -1.03 -9.43 5.69
C ARG A 57 -1.16 -10.96 5.88
N LYS A 58 -0.84 -11.48 7.07
CA LYS A 58 -1.00 -12.91 7.40
C LYS A 58 -2.46 -13.36 7.40
N TYR A 59 -3.39 -12.41 7.42
CA TYR A 59 -4.81 -12.71 7.39
C TYR A 59 -5.32 -12.82 5.95
N ALA A 60 -5.31 -14.04 5.40
CA ALA A 60 -5.74 -14.32 4.02
C ALA A 60 -7.17 -13.82 3.71
N TYR A 61 -8.04 -13.75 4.72
CA TYR A 61 -9.39 -13.22 4.57
C TYR A 61 -9.43 -11.69 4.33
N LEU A 62 -8.37 -10.94 4.68
CA LEU A 62 -8.33 -9.49 4.45
C LEU A 62 -8.44 -9.14 2.97
N ILE A 63 -7.81 -9.92 2.10
CA ILE A 63 -7.94 -9.75 0.65
C ILE A 63 -9.41 -9.91 0.22
N LYS A 64 -10.12 -10.88 0.80
CA LYS A 64 -11.54 -11.09 0.51
C LYS A 64 -12.43 -9.96 1.02
N LEU A 65 -12.07 -9.33 2.13
CA LEU A 65 -12.76 -8.14 2.61
C LEU A 65 -12.54 -6.95 1.67
N VAL A 66 -11.32 -6.76 1.17
CA VAL A 66 -11.02 -5.72 0.18
C VAL A 66 -11.76 -5.97 -1.14
N GLU A 67 -11.84 -7.22 -1.62
CA GLU A 67 -12.66 -7.59 -2.78
C GLU A 67 -14.14 -7.23 -2.57
N ALA A 68 -14.68 -7.46 -1.36
CA ALA A 68 -16.05 -7.07 -1.03
C ALA A 68 -16.23 -5.53 -1.04
N ALA A 69 -15.27 -4.77 -0.50
CA ALA A 69 -15.29 -3.32 -0.57
C ALA A 69 -15.26 -2.81 -2.02
N LEU A 70 -14.42 -3.42 -2.89
CA LEU A 70 -14.39 -3.10 -4.32
C LEU A 70 -15.73 -3.32 -5.02
N ALA A 71 -16.53 -4.29 -4.57
CA ALA A 71 -17.83 -4.56 -5.16
C ALA A 71 -18.89 -3.50 -4.81
N THR A 72 -18.70 -2.77 -3.71
CA THR A 72 -19.66 -1.80 -3.17
C THR A 72 -19.27 -0.34 -3.37
N THR A 73 -18.03 -0.05 -3.77
CA THR A 73 -17.52 1.31 -3.98
C THR A 73 -17.37 1.65 -5.46
N THR A 74 -17.43 2.94 -5.77
CA THR A 74 -17.20 3.48 -7.14
C THR A 74 -15.87 4.22 -7.27
N VAL A 75 -15.23 4.54 -6.16
CA VAL A 75 -13.95 5.26 -6.13
C VAL A 75 -12.75 4.35 -6.41
N PRO A 76 -11.64 4.90 -6.92
CA PRO A 76 -10.39 4.15 -7.06
C PRO A 76 -9.83 3.72 -5.71
N ILE A 77 -9.48 2.44 -5.59
CA ILE A 77 -8.86 1.85 -4.39
C ILE A 77 -7.52 1.22 -4.77
N ALA A 78 -6.45 1.58 -4.07
CA ALA A 78 -5.19 0.87 -4.09
C ALA A 78 -5.04 0.03 -2.81
N LEU A 79 -4.58 -1.22 -2.94
CA LEU A 79 -4.19 -2.05 -1.80
C LEU A 79 -2.67 -2.05 -1.71
N HIS A 80 -2.14 -1.60 -0.59
CA HIS A 80 -0.74 -1.30 -0.37
C HIS A 80 -0.16 -2.10 0.78
N LEU A 81 1.00 -2.75 0.56
CA LEU A 81 1.83 -3.28 1.63
C LEU A 81 2.64 -2.14 2.23
N ASP A 82 2.47 -1.92 3.53
CA ASP A 82 3.18 -0.93 4.32
C ASP A 82 4.38 -1.60 5.02
N HIS A 83 5.56 -0.95 4.99
CA HIS A 83 6.81 -1.43 5.62
C HIS A 83 7.17 -2.90 5.33
N GLY A 84 7.27 -3.27 4.05
CA GLY A 84 7.78 -4.58 3.64
C GLY A 84 9.25 -4.77 4.02
N ALA A 85 9.55 -5.75 4.87
CA ALA A 85 10.88 -5.94 5.44
C ALA A 85 11.92 -6.50 4.45
N ASP A 86 11.48 -7.18 3.40
CA ASP A 86 12.33 -7.86 2.42
C ASP A 86 11.61 -8.08 1.08
N PHE A 87 12.37 -8.57 0.10
CA PHE A 87 11.85 -8.88 -1.24
C PHE A 87 10.77 -9.96 -1.21
N GLU A 88 10.91 -10.99 -0.39
CA GLU A 88 9.97 -12.13 -0.36
C GLU A 88 8.58 -11.70 0.13
N ILE A 89 8.54 -10.78 1.09
CA ILE A 89 7.29 -10.20 1.57
C ILE A 89 6.62 -9.37 0.48
N CYS A 90 7.37 -8.49 -0.19
CA CYS A 90 6.86 -7.70 -1.30
C CYS A 90 6.35 -8.61 -2.42
N LYS A 91 7.14 -9.61 -2.81
CA LYS A 91 6.78 -10.61 -3.81
C LYS A 91 5.47 -11.34 -3.45
N ALA A 92 5.35 -11.82 -2.22
CA ALA A 92 4.16 -12.54 -1.77
C ALA A 92 2.89 -11.65 -1.82
N CYS A 93 3.01 -10.36 -1.48
CA CYS A 93 1.90 -9.42 -1.58
C CYS A 93 1.53 -9.13 -3.05
N ILE A 94 2.52 -8.94 -3.92
CA ILE A 94 2.30 -8.76 -5.38
C ILE A 94 1.58 -9.98 -5.97
N ASP A 95 2.06 -11.18 -5.68
CA ASP A 95 1.44 -12.44 -6.13
C ASP A 95 0.04 -12.64 -5.52
N GLY A 96 -0.20 -12.09 -4.34
CA GLY A 96 -1.50 -12.07 -3.65
C GLY A 96 -2.49 -11.01 -4.16
N GLY A 97 -2.11 -10.19 -5.17
CA GLY A 97 -3.01 -9.24 -5.81
C GLY A 97 -2.94 -7.81 -5.27
N PHE A 98 -1.92 -7.46 -4.48
CA PHE A 98 -1.66 -6.08 -4.09
C PHE A 98 -1.31 -5.23 -5.31
N SER A 99 -1.82 -4.00 -5.36
CA SER A 99 -1.57 -3.05 -6.45
C SER A 99 -0.44 -2.06 -6.15
N SER A 100 0.07 -2.07 -4.92
CA SER A 100 1.18 -1.25 -4.46
C SER A 100 1.92 -1.94 -3.32
N VAL A 101 3.22 -1.78 -3.23
CA VAL A 101 4.05 -2.30 -2.13
C VAL A 101 5.11 -1.29 -1.74
N MET A 102 5.42 -1.18 -0.44
CA MET A 102 6.58 -0.48 0.07
C MET A 102 7.65 -1.48 0.48
N ILE A 103 8.88 -1.26 0.02
CA ILE A 103 10.08 -1.93 0.52
C ILE A 103 10.82 -1.00 1.48
N ASP A 104 10.90 -1.38 2.74
CA ASP A 104 11.60 -0.60 3.76
C ASP A 104 13.09 -0.98 3.81
N GLY A 105 13.88 -0.23 3.06
CA GLY A 105 15.34 -0.29 3.05
C GLY A 105 16.01 0.73 3.97
N SER A 106 15.27 1.49 4.76
CA SER A 106 15.75 2.62 5.57
C SER A 106 16.88 2.28 6.55
N ARG A 107 16.91 1.02 7.01
CA ARG A 107 17.95 0.50 7.92
C ARG A 107 19.29 0.19 7.22
N PHE A 108 19.30 0.08 5.91
CA PHE A 108 20.49 -0.28 5.14
C PHE A 108 21.27 0.95 4.65
N PRO A 109 22.57 0.82 4.35
CA PRO A 109 23.29 1.82 3.58
C PRO A 109 22.63 2.08 2.22
N LEU A 110 22.80 3.29 1.69
CA LEU A 110 22.16 3.73 0.45
C LEU A 110 22.30 2.74 -0.72
N GLU A 111 23.50 2.20 -0.94
CA GLU A 111 23.79 1.28 -2.03
C GLU A 111 23.01 -0.05 -1.89
N GLU A 112 22.85 -0.54 -0.67
CA GLU A 112 22.07 -1.75 -0.38
C GLU A 112 20.56 -1.48 -0.53
N ASN A 113 20.09 -0.32 -0.04
CA ASN A 113 18.70 0.10 -0.21
C ASN A 113 18.35 0.21 -1.71
N ILE A 114 19.21 0.83 -2.53
CA ILE A 114 19.02 0.93 -3.99
C ILE A 114 18.90 -0.47 -4.61
N LYS A 115 19.79 -1.41 -4.27
CA LYS A 115 19.75 -2.78 -4.81
C LYS A 115 18.46 -3.50 -4.45
N LEU A 116 18.06 -3.42 -3.18
CA LEU A 116 16.85 -4.05 -2.67
C LEU A 116 15.60 -3.46 -3.35
N THR A 117 15.52 -2.13 -3.40
CA THR A 117 14.42 -1.42 -4.08
C THR A 117 14.35 -1.80 -5.54
N LYS A 118 15.49 -1.82 -6.24
CA LYS A 118 15.54 -2.22 -7.66
C LYS A 118 15.03 -3.65 -7.87
N GLN A 119 15.39 -4.59 -7.00
CA GLN A 119 14.91 -5.97 -7.09
C GLN A 119 13.38 -6.04 -7.01
N VAL A 120 12.77 -5.27 -6.10
CA VAL A 120 11.31 -5.19 -5.96
C VAL A 120 10.70 -4.52 -7.20
N VAL A 121 11.27 -3.43 -7.68
CA VAL A 121 10.82 -2.72 -8.89
C VAL A 121 10.82 -3.63 -10.12
N ASP A 122 11.92 -4.36 -10.35
CA ASP A 122 12.06 -5.28 -11.49
C ASP A 122 10.99 -6.40 -11.47
N TYR A 123 10.52 -6.77 -10.28
CA TYR A 123 9.44 -7.75 -10.11
C TYR A 123 8.04 -7.13 -10.24
N ALA A 124 7.83 -5.96 -9.66
CA ALA A 124 6.52 -5.31 -9.53
C ALA A 124 6.05 -4.63 -10.83
N HIS A 125 6.91 -3.83 -11.47
CA HIS A 125 6.52 -2.98 -12.59
C HIS A 125 5.97 -3.75 -13.79
N PRO A 126 6.54 -4.91 -14.22
CA PRO A 126 5.96 -5.71 -15.30
C PRO A 126 4.55 -6.25 -14.99
N ARG A 127 4.15 -6.23 -13.71
CA ARG A 127 2.83 -6.65 -13.21
C ARG A 127 1.89 -5.48 -12.96
N GLY A 128 2.32 -4.25 -13.27
CA GLY A 128 1.52 -3.03 -13.06
C GLY A 128 1.40 -2.61 -11.59
N VAL A 129 2.27 -3.13 -10.71
CA VAL A 129 2.27 -2.82 -9.28
C VAL A 129 3.24 -1.67 -9.00
N SER A 130 2.79 -0.67 -8.24
CA SER A 130 3.61 0.47 -7.82
C SER A 130 4.54 0.07 -6.66
N VAL A 131 5.74 0.70 -6.63
CA VAL A 131 6.72 0.47 -5.56
C VAL A 131 7.03 1.78 -4.87
N GLU A 132 6.98 1.75 -3.54
CA GLU A 132 7.45 2.78 -2.63
C GLU A 132 8.74 2.33 -1.96
N ALA A 133 9.62 3.27 -1.59
CA ALA A 133 10.84 3.00 -0.87
C ALA A 133 11.11 4.10 0.15
N GLU A 134 11.79 3.76 1.25
CA GLU A 134 12.16 4.69 2.29
C GLU A 134 13.68 4.94 2.30
N LEU A 135 14.08 6.21 2.32
CA LEU A 135 15.46 6.64 2.39
C LEU A 135 15.78 7.26 3.76
N GLY A 136 16.60 6.55 4.53
CA GLY A 136 16.92 6.94 5.90
C GLY A 136 15.81 6.64 6.90
N LYS A 137 16.13 6.74 8.18
CA LYS A 137 15.19 6.44 9.27
C LYS A 137 14.50 7.70 9.76
N LEU A 138 13.19 7.69 9.78
CA LEU A 138 12.39 8.70 10.45
C LEU A 138 12.33 8.44 11.96
N ALA A 139 12.44 9.49 12.78
CA ALA A 139 12.25 9.37 14.22
C ALA A 139 10.77 9.27 14.54
N GLY A 140 10.39 8.32 15.41
CA GLY A 140 9.00 8.13 15.80
C GLY A 140 8.68 6.71 16.22
N VAL A 141 7.40 6.43 16.29
CA VAL A 141 6.86 5.10 16.52
C VAL A 141 5.86 4.83 15.40
N GLU A 142 6.16 3.86 14.56
CA GLU A 142 5.29 3.41 13.49
C GLU A 142 5.09 1.91 13.64
N ASP A 143 3.86 1.48 13.91
CA ASP A 143 3.49 0.10 14.19
C ASP A 143 4.50 -0.60 15.13
N ASP A 144 5.34 -1.50 14.61
CA ASP A 144 6.33 -2.27 15.37
C ASP A 144 7.73 -1.61 15.37
N VAL A 145 7.93 -0.46 14.72
CA VAL A 145 9.23 0.22 14.57
C VAL A 145 9.32 1.42 15.49
N LYS A 146 10.33 1.43 16.38
CA LYS A 146 10.67 2.59 17.23
C LYS A 146 12.03 3.14 16.83
N VAL A 147 12.07 4.40 16.43
CA VAL A 147 13.30 5.13 16.15
C VAL A 147 13.42 6.31 17.09
N HIS A 148 14.46 6.33 17.92
CA HIS A 148 14.72 7.46 18.81
C HIS A 148 15.37 8.60 18.02
N ALA A 149 14.88 9.83 18.20
CA ALA A 149 15.57 11.03 17.73
C ALA A 149 16.96 11.10 18.41
N LYS A 150 18.01 11.35 17.62
CA LYS A 150 19.35 11.64 18.14
C LYS A 150 19.47 13.11 18.46
#